data_35828ac61fe51b3df0737c762934a5e3
#
_entry.id   35828ac61fe51b3df0737c762934a5e3
#
_cell.length_a   1.000
_cell.length_b   1.000
_cell.length_c   1.000
_cell.angle_alpha   90.00
_cell.angle_beta   90.00
_cell.angle_gamma   90.00
#
_symmetry.space_group_name_H-M   'P 1'
#
loop_
_entity.id
_entity.type
_entity.pdbx_description
1 polymer ?
#
loop_
_entity_poly.entity_id
_entity_poly.type
_entity_poly.pdbx_seq_one_letter_code
_entity_poly.pdbx_strand_id
1 'polypeptide(L)'
;MSDYDSLDDNAFRLMVREWIAANYPQRIRNPPRRLGREETREWYLLLSRQGWLCPGWPREYGGMGLSAGKQLIMMEEMEEYGCARLPDSGVTMLGPLLIRYGDEAQRARFLPRILSGEDIWCQGYSEPNAGSDLASLRTEARLENGEWVINGQKTWTTMGSEANWIFLLVRTERSAKAQHGISFLLVPMDSPGIEVRPILNLELHGEFCEVFFNDVRVPYDSLVGGINQGWSMAKALLGFERIFLGSPKQSTFALQRLERLARHLGLWHDPLFVRRFAALSMDLDSHKALYERFAERLRRGESLGPEVSMLKIFQSELFQRISELGLEVAGEDSALLQPFAEDPELHPAGIFIESRPTTIYGGSNEIQRNILAKSVLGLSG
;
A
#
# COMPACT_ATOMS: atom_id res chain seq x y z
N MET A 1 -8.31 -27.65 -7.91
CA MET A 1 -7.91 -26.25 -7.99
C MET A 1 -7.25 -26.03 -9.32
N SER A 2 -7.66 -24.99 -10.06
CA SER A 2 -7.13 -24.69 -11.40
C SER A 2 -5.65 -24.33 -11.31
N ASP A 3 -4.87 -24.87 -12.22
CA ASP A 3 -3.46 -24.49 -12.35
C ASP A 3 -3.39 -23.24 -13.23
N TYR A 4 -3.49 -22.06 -12.58
CA TYR A 4 -3.51 -20.79 -13.28
C TYR A 4 -2.16 -20.44 -13.94
N ASP A 5 -1.05 -21.00 -13.44
CA ASP A 5 0.27 -20.77 -14.03
C ASP A 5 0.45 -21.53 -15.37
N SER A 6 -0.38 -22.54 -15.64
CA SER A 6 -0.36 -23.24 -16.93
C SER A 6 -1.01 -22.45 -18.06
N LEU A 7 -1.84 -21.44 -17.76
CA LEU A 7 -2.43 -20.55 -18.76
C LEU A 7 -1.36 -19.59 -19.31
N ASP A 8 -1.42 -19.29 -20.60
CA ASP A 8 -0.65 -18.16 -21.13
C ASP A 8 -1.15 -16.84 -20.55
N ASP A 9 -0.34 -15.77 -20.66
CA ASP A 9 -0.64 -14.49 -20.03
C ASP A 9 -1.92 -13.84 -20.55
N ASN A 10 -2.23 -14.00 -21.85
CA ASN A 10 -3.44 -13.42 -22.44
C ASN A 10 -4.70 -14.17 -21.99
N ALA A 11 -4.65 -15.51 -21.95
CA ALA A 11 -5.76 -16.33 -21.47
C ALA A 11 -6.02 -16.06 -19.97
N PHE A 12 -4.98 -15.93 -19.16
CA PHE A 12 -5.11 -15.58 -17.75
C PHE A 12 -5.71 -14.17 -17.57
N ARG A 13 -5.23 -13.19 -18.33
CA ARG A 13 -5.72 -11.81 -18.31
C ARG A 13 -7.21 -11.75 -18.66
N LEU A 14 -7.62 -12.42 -19.74
CA LEU A 14 -9.01 -12.46 -20.18
C LEU A 14 -9.90 -13.09 -19.09
N MET A 15 -9.50 -14.21 -18.53
CA MET A 15 -10.22 -14.89 -17.45
C MET A 15 -10.43 -13.96 -16.24
N VAL A 16 -9.38 -13.26 -15.79
CA VAL A 16 -9.47 -12.32 -14.66
C VAL A 16 -10.42 -11.17 -14.99
N ARG A 17 -10.28 -10.56 -16.16
CA ARG A 17 -11.13 -9.46 -16.65
C ARG A 17 -12.61 -9.84 -16.70
N GLU A 18 -12.93 -10.96 -17.28
CA GLU A 18 -14.30 -11.45 -17.41
C GLU A 18 -14.92 -11.74 -16.04
N TRP A 19 -14.14 -12.36 -15.15
CA TRP A 19 -14.62 -12.66 -13.81
C TRP A 19 -14.89 -11.38 -13.00
N ILE A 20 -13.98 -10.40 -13.06
CA ILE A 20 -14.17 -9.10 -12.40
C ILE A 20 -15.42 -8.41 -12.95
N ALA A 21 -15.57 -8.36 -14.28
CA ALA A 21 -16.72 -7.70 -14.91
C ALA A 21 -18.06 -8.33 -14.51
N ALA A 22 -18.08 -9.64 -14.29
CA ALA A 22 -19.30 -10.38 -13.91
C ALA A 22 -19.62 -10.28 -12.40
N ASN A 23 -18.64 -10.07 -11.54
CA ASN A 23 -18.80 -10.24 -10.09
C ASN A 23 -18.55 -8.97 -9.27
N TYR A 24 -17.87 -7.96 -9.82
CA TYR A 24 -17.50 -6.78 -9.06
C TYR A 24 -18.71 -5.90 -8.67
N PRO A 25 -18.84 -5.49 -7.40
CA PRO A 25 -19.92 -4.60 -6.96
C PRO A 25 -19.78 -3.19 -7.57
N GLN A 26 -20.63 -2.89 -8.57
CA GLN A 26 -20.51 -1.65 -9.36
C GLN A 26 -20.55 -0.37 -8.52
N ARG A 27 -21.24 -0.39 -7.36
CA ARG A 27 -21.38 0.78 -6.47
C ARG A 27 -20.06 1.28 -5.87
N ILE A 28 -19.03 0.44 -5.84
CA ILE A 28 -17.69 0.79 -5.31
C ILE A 28 -16.61 0.87 -6.40
N ARG A 29 -17.01 0.96 -7.67
CA ARG A 29 -16.10 1.11 -8.80
C ARG A 29 -15.62 2.55 -8.91
N ASN A 30 -14.31 2.74 -9.15
CA ASN A 30 -13.66 4.04 -9.26
C ASN A 30 -13.98 4.97 -8.05
N PRO A 31 -13.79 4.51 -6.81
CA PRO A 31 -14.16 5.32 -5.66
C PRO A 31 -13.30 6.60 -5.62
N PRO A 32 -13.90 7.74 -5.22
CA PRO A 32 -13.17 9.01 -5.17
C PRO A 32 -12.19 9.11 -3.98
N ARG A 33 -12.23 8.15 -3.07
CA ARG A 33 -11.37 8.04 -1.88
C ARG A 33 -11.11 6.58 -1.54
N ARG A 34 -10.20 6.33 -0.62
CA ARG A 34 -10.08 5.00 -0.03
C ARG A 34 -11.36 4.64 0.74
N LEU A 35 -11.91 3.46 0.44
CA LEU A 35 -13.09 2.93 1.12
C LEU A 35 -12.69 2.19 2.40
N GLY A 36 -13.57 2.25 3.41
CA GLY A 36 -13.41 1.54 4.66
C GLY A 36 -13.73 0.04 4.56
N ARG A 37 -13.55 -0.65 5.71
CA ARG A 37 -13.77 -2.09 5.85
C ARG A 37 -15.18 -2.51 5.43
N GLU A 38 -16.21 -1.86 5.95
CA GLU A 38 -17.59 -2.25 5.69
C GLU A 38 -18.01 -1.96 4.26
N GLU A 39 -17.51 -0.89 3.66
CA GLU A 39 -17.80 -0.54 2.26
C GLU A 39 -17.24 -1.57 1.27
N THR A 40 -16.07 -2.13 1.58
CA THR A 40 -15.35 -3.10 0.73
C THR A 40 -15.61 -4.57 1.10
N ARG A 41 -16.37 -4.83 2.19
CA ARG A 41 -16.56 -6.17 2.75
C ARG A 41 -17.11 -7.18 1.75
N GLU A 42 -18.08 -6.78 0.94
CA GLU A 42 -18.66 -7.66 -0.08
C GLU A 42 -17.60 -8.13 -1.09
N TRP A 43 -16.80 -7.20 -1.60
CA TRP A 43 -15.73 -7.49 -2.55
C TRP A 43 -14.63 -8.37 -1.91
N TYR A 44 -14.25 -8.07 -0.69
CA TYR A 44 -13.31 -8.90 0.07
C TYR A 44 -13.77 -10.34 0.17
N LEU A 45 -15.02 -10.57 0.55
CA LEU A 45 -15.59 -11.90 0.70
C LEU A 45 -15.82 -12.63 -0.63
N LEU A 46 -16.10 -11.90 -1.72
CA LEU A 46 -16.18 -12.48 -3.06
C LEU A 46 -14.82 -13.03 -3.50
N LEU A 47 -13.76 -12.24 -3.34
CA LEU A 47 -12.39 -12.70 -3.64
C LEU A 47 -11.97 -13.86 -2.74
N SER A 48 -12.31 -13.81 -1.46
CA SER A 48 -12.02 -14.89 -0.53
C SER A 48 -12.67 -16.21 -0.95
N ARG A 49 -13.98 -16.18 -1.25
CA ARG A 49 -14.73 -17.38 -1.71
C ARG A 49 -14.21 -17.94 -3.03
N GLN A 50 -13.76 -17.06 -3.92
CA GLN A 50 -13.15 -17.43 -5.19
C GLN A 50 -11.74 -18.02 -4.99
N GLY A 51 -11.13 -17.81 -3.82
CA GLY A 51 -9.73 -18.15 -3.54
C GLY A 51 -8.74 -17.19 -4.19
N TRP A 52 -9.17 -15.99 -4.53
CA TRP A 52 -8.38 -14.97 -5.25
C TRP A 52 -7.90 -13.82 -4.37
N LEU A 53 -8.26 -13.84 -3.08
CA LEU A 53 -7.90 -12.76 -2.16
C LEU A 53 -6.40 -12.64 -1.96
N CYS A 54 -5.68 -13.76 -1.95
CA CYS A 54 -4.23 -13.83 -1.69
C CYS A 54 -3.49 -14.48 -2.87
N PRO A 55 -3.28 -13.75 -3.98
CA PRO A 55 -2.72 -14.33 -5.21
C PRO A 55 -1.34 -14.97 -5.01
N GLY A 56 -0.48 -14.35 -4.19
CA GLY A 56 0.89 -14.80 -3.98
C GLY A 56 1.08 -15.81 -2.83
N TRP A 57 0.06 -16.05 -2.00
CA TRP A 57 0.24 -17.03 -0.92
C TRP A 57 0.29 -18.45 -1.48
N PRO A 58 1.08 -19.35 -0.88
CA PRO A 58 1.04 -20.77 -1.20
C PRO A 58 -0.38 -21.34 -1.07
N ARG A 59 -0.71 -22.31 -1.90
CA ARG A 59 -2.05 -22.94 -1.92
C ARG A 59 -2.43 -23.60 -0.60
N GLU A 60 -1.46 -24.15 0.10
CA GLU A 60 -1.64 -24.77 1.44
C GLU A 60 -2.13 -23.77 2.50
N TYR A 61 -1.91 -22.47 2.30
CA TYR A 61 -2.42 -21.39 3.16
C TYR A 61 -3.62 -20.66 2.56
N GLY A 62 -4.30 -21.23 1.57
CA GLY A 62 -5.50 -20.68 0.96
C GLY A 62 -5.26 -19.62 -0.11
N GLY A 63 -4.02 -19.45 -0.57
CA GLY A 63 -3.66 -18.58 -1.69
C GLY A 63 -3.78 -19.27 -3.05
N MET A 64 -3.56 -18.50 -4.11
CA MET A 64 -3.56 -19.03 -5.48
C MET A 64 -2.23 -19.68 -5.86
N GLY A 65 -1.13 -19.35 -5.18
CA GLY A 65 0.23 -19.81 -5.52
C GLY A 65 0.73 -19.25 -6.85
N LEU A 66 0.29 -18.05 -7.24
CA LEU A 66 0.66 -17.46 -8.52
C LEU A 66 2.13 -17.01 -8.55
N SER A 67 2.75 -17.19 -9.69
CA SER A 67 4.02 -16.55 -10.03
C SER A 67 3.91 -15.01 -9.94
N ALA A 68 5.01 -14.33 -9.73
CA ALA A 68 5.04 -12.87 -9.63
C ALA A 68 4.46 -12.19 -10.91
N GLY A 69 4.69 -12.78 -12.09
CA GLY A 69 4.12 -12.29 -13.34
C GLY A 69 2.60 -12.36 -13.37
N LYS A 70 2.01 -13.47 -12.93
CA LYS A 70 0.55 -13.63 -12.87
C LYS A 70 -0.09 -12.72 -11.81
N GLN A 71 0.57 -12.54 -10.66
CA GLN A 71 0.12 -11.58 -9.65
C GLN A 71 0.06 -10.17 -10.22
N LEU A 72 1.06 -9.77 -11.00
CA LEU A 72 1.10 -8.47 -11.65
C LEU A 72 -0.05 -8.30 -12.64
N ILE A 73 -0.30 -9.30 -13.51
CA ILE A 73 -1.44 -9.28 -14.45
C ILE A 73 -2.77 -9.12 -13.71
N MET A 74 -2.97 -9.88 -12.63
CA MET A 74 -4.20 -9.80 -11.84
C MET A 74 -4.38 -8.41 -11.21
N MET A 75 -3.30 -7.82 -10.71
CA MET A 75 -3.32 -6.46 -10.17
C MET A 75 -3.67 -5.44 -11.27
N GLU A 76 -3.02 -5.53 -12.44
CA GLU A 76 -3.28 -4.65 -13.58
C GLU A 76 -4.76 -4.69 -14.00
N GLU A 77 -5.36 -5.88 -14.10
CA GLU A 77 -6.77 -6.02 -14.46
C GLU A 77 -7.71 -5.44 -13.41
N MET A 78 -7.45 -5.67 -12.12
CA MET A 78 -8.22 -5.06 -11.04
C MET A 78 -8.12 -3.53 -11.09
N GLU A 79 -6.92 -3.04 -11.34
CA GLU A 79 -6.65 -1.61 -11.46
C GLU A 79 -7.33 -0.98 -12.67
N GLU A 80 -7.23 -1.60 -13.84
CA GLU A 80 -7.84 -1.09 -15.08
C GLU A 80 -9.37 -1.08 -14.99
N TYR A 81 -9.94 -2.08 -14.31
CA TYR A 81 -11.38 -2.13 -14.08
C TYR A 81 -11.86 -1.05 -13.09
N GLY A 82 -10.98 -0.50 -12.27
CA GLY A 82 -11.32 0.48 -11.24
C GLY A 82 -11.79 -0.16 -9.93
N CYS A 83 -11.27 -1.34 -9.59
CA CYS A 83 -11.56 -1.98 -8.33
C CYS A 83 -11.05 -1.16 -7.14
N ALA A 84 -11.87 -1.05 -6.09
CA ALA A 84 -11.50 -0.42 -4.84
C ALA A 84 -10.38 -1.19 -4.15
N ARG A 85 -9.45 -0.47 -3.55
CA ARG A 85 -8.41 -1.06 -2.71
C ARG A 85 -9.03 -1.61 -1.42
N LEU A 86 -8.72 -2.86 -1.10
CA LEU A 86 -9.18 -3.54 0.11
C LEU A 86 -8.37 -3.15 1.36
N PRO A 87 -8.85 -3.50 2.58
CA PRO A 87 -8.01 -3.56 3.78
C PRO A 87 -6.96 -4.65 3.61
N ASP A 88 -5.81 -4.28 3.14
CA ASP A 88 -4.82 -5.20 2.56
C ASP A 88 -3.65 -5.53 3.47
N SER A 89 -3.49 -4.86 4.63
CA SER A 89 -2.35 -5.08 5.52
C SER A 89 -2.21 -6.53 5.99
N GLY A 90 -3.32 -7.22 6.25
CA GLY A 90 -3.31 -8.65 6.58
C GLY A 90 -2.89 -9.52 5.38
N VAL A 91 -3.42 -9.20 4.20
CA VAL A 91 -3.27 -9.99 2.96
C VAL A 91 -1.88 -9.82 2.34
N THR A 92 -1.45 -8.56 2.18
CA THR A 92 -0.24 -8.23 1.42
C THR A 92 1.01 -8.11 2.28
N MET A 93 0.85 -7.85 3.59
CA MET A 93 1.95 -7.61 4.51
C MET A 93 2.11 -8.74 5.53
N LEU A 94 1.16 -8.87 6.45
CA LEU A 94 1.30 -9.79 7.58
C LEU A 94 1.27 -11.26 7.14
N GLY A 95 0.37 -11.65 6.24
CA GLY A 95 0.25 -13.04 5.81
C GLY A 95 1.53 -13.61 5.21
N PRO A 96 2.15 -12.95 4.21
CA PRO A 96 3.46 -13.37 3.70
C PRO A 96 4.55 -13.42 4.78
N LEU A 97 4.50 -12.51 5.75
CA LEU A 97 5.44 -12.49 6.85
C LEU A 97 5.23 -13.67 7.80
N LEU A 98 3.99 -14.00 8.17
CA LEU A 98 3.66 -15.17 8.99
C LEU A 98 4.00 -16.49 8.29
N ILE A 99 3.75 -16.59 6.98
CA ILE A 99 4.12 -17.76 6.19
C ILE A 99 5.64 -18.00 6.27
N ARG A 100 6.43 -16.93 6.26
CA ARG A 100 7.90 -17.01 6.26
C ARG A 100 8.52 -17.13 7.65
N TYR A 101 8.00 -16.40 8.65
CA TYR A 101 8.64 -16.21 9.95
C TYR A 101 7.78 -16.66 11.14
N GLY A 102 6.47 -16.80 10.96
CA GLY A 102 5.55 -17.26 12.00
C GLY A 102 5.76 -18.73 12.33
N ASP A 103 5.41 -19.14 13.52
CA ASP A 103 5.33 -20.54 13.90
C ASP A 103 4.04 -21.21 13.37
N GLU A 104 3.90 -22.50 13.60
CA GLU A 104 2.74 -23.27 13.13
C GLU A 104 1.43 -22.81 13.77
N ALA A 105 1.46 -22.50 15.08
CA ALA A 105 0.29 -22.03 15.82
C ALA A 105 -0.18 -20.66 15.31
N GLN A 106 0.74 -19.74 15.05
CA GLN A 106 0.45 -18.43 14.50
C GLN A 106 -0.16 -18.54 13.08
N ARG A 107 0.44 -19.35 12.20
CA ARG A 107 -0.11 -19.59 10.85
C ARG A 107 -1.51 -20.20 10.92
N ALA A 108 -1.70 -21.23 11.71
CA ALA A 108 -2.99 -21.91 11.86
C ALA A 108 -4.08 -20.98 12.45
N ARG A 109 -3.70 -20.08 13.36
CA ARG A 109 -4.62 -19.12 13.98
C ARG A 109 -5.01 -17.98 13.06
N PHE A 110 -4.03 -17.31 12.45
CA PHE A 110 -4.25 -16.01 11.81
C PHE A 110 -4.55 -16.07 10.31
N LEU A 111 -3.91 -17.00 9.55
CA LEU A 111 -4.10 -17.01 8.10
C LEU A 111 -5.56 -17.29 7.68
N PRO A 112 -6.27 -18.27 8.26
CA PRO A 112 -7.67 -18.48 7.93
C PRO A 112 -8.58 -17.30 8.31
N ARG A 113 -8.27 -16.60 9.40
CA ARG A 113 -9.06 -15.46 9.88
C ARG A 113 -8.83 -14.19 9.05
N ILE A 114 -7.63 -14.02 8.48
CA ILE A 114 -7.37 -13.02 7.44
C ILE A 114 -8.23 -13.35 6.20
N LEU A 115 -8.21 -14.58 5.72
CA LEU A 115 -8.98 -14.98 4.54
C LEU A 115 -10.50 -14.80 4.75
N SER A 116 -11.03 -15.10 5.93
CA SER A 116 -12.45 -14.92 6.25
C SER A 116 -12.86 -13.44 6.45
N GLY A 117 -11.88 -12.52 6.58
CA GLY A 117 -12.13 -11.13 6.93
C GLY A 117 -12.57 -10.90 8.38
N GLU A 118 -12.41 -11.92 9.25
CA GLU A 118 -12.62 -11.77 10.69
C GLU A 118 -11.51 -10.89 11.31
N ASP A 119 -10.26 -11.15 10.94
CA ASP A 119 -9.12 -10.40 11.42
C ASP A 119 -8.69 -9.38 10.35
N ILE A 120 -8.94 -8.11 10.65
CA ILE A 120 -8.48 -6.96 9.88
C ILE A 120 -7.30 -6.34 10.61
N TRP A 121 -6.22 -6.13 9.88
CA TRP A 121 -4.93 -5.74 10.41
C TRP A 121 -4.54 -4.32 10.03
N CYS A 122 -3.91 -3.61 10.95
CA CYS A 122 -3.19 -2.37 10.66
C CYS A 122 -1.71 -2.49 11.03
N GLN A 123 -0.90 -1.56 10.51
CA GLN A 123 0.54 -1.53 10.68
C GLN A 123 0.97 -0.48 11.68
N GLY A 124 1.68 -0.86 12.73
CA GLY A 124 2.26 0.02 13.73
C GLY A 124 3.78 0.13 13.60
N TYR A 125 4.26 0.88 12.59
CA TYR A 125 5.70 1.08 12.34
C TYR A 125 6.15 2.47 12.76
N SER A 126 5.67 3.49 12.07
CA SER A 126 6.10 4.88 12.25
C SER A 126 5.72 5.44 13.62
N GLU A 127 6.56 6.32 14.13
CA GLU A 127 6.35 7.11 15.34
C GLU A 127 6.52 8.58 15.02
N PRO A 128 6.07 9.52 15.89
CA PRO A 128 6.21 10.96 15.61
C PRO A 128 7.63 11.39 15.26
N ASN A 129 8.65 10.71 15.80
CA ASN A 129 10.07 11.01 15.54
C ASN A 129 10.82 9.88 14.82
N ALA A 130 10.12 8.87 14.28
CA ALA A 130 10.72 7.73 13.62
C ALA A 130 9.87 7.31 12.39
N GLY A 131 10.01 8.05 11.29
CA GLY A 131 9.42 7.73 9.98
C GLY A 131 10.48 7.20 9.01
N SER A 132 11.16 8.10 8.29
CA SER A 132 12.27 7.72 7.39
C SER A 132 13.42 7.05 8.14
N ASP A 133 13.74 7.49 9.36
CA ASP A 133 14.65 6.82 10.28
C ASP A 133 13.88 5.85 11.21
N LEU A 134 13.22 4.86 10.60
CA LEU A 134 12.40 3.88 11.32
C LEU A 134 13.19 3.13 12.39
N ALA A 135 14.49 2.94 12.19
CA ALA A 135 15.33 2.25 13.16
C ALA A 135 15.45 2.98 14.50
N SER A 136 15.14 4.27 14.55
CA SER A 136 15.15 5.08 15.78
C SER A 136 13.87 4.95 16.64
N LEU A 137 12.95 4.05 16.28
CA LEU A 137 11.69 3.82 17.02
C LEU A 137 11.93 3.58 18.51
N ARG A 138 10.98 4.06 19.34
CA ARG A 138 11.08 4.09 20.81
C ARG A 138 9.96 3.35 21.53
N THR A 139 8.86 3.02 20.85
CA THR A 139 7.81 2.17 21.46
C THR A 139 8.47 0.92 21.99
N GLU A 140 8.48 0.76 23.31
CA GLU A 140 9.20 -0.33 23.97
C GLU A 140 8.27 -1.50 24.30
N ALA A 141 8.84 -2.69 24.35
CA ALA A 141 8.19 -3.87 24.89
C ALA A 141 9.16 -4.59 25.84
N ARG A 142 8.73 -4.82 27.08
CA ARG A 142 9.48 -5.53 28.10
C ARG A 142 8.80 -6.84 28.42
N LEU A 143 9.58 -7.91 28.56
CA LEU A 143 9.05 -9.20 28.97
C LEU A 143 8.97 -9.25 30.51
N GLU A 144 7.76 -9.33 31.05
CA GLU A 144 7.47 -9.39 32.47
C GLU A 144 6.51 -10.56 32.76
N ASN A 145 6.92 -11.50 33.59
CA ASN A 145 6.10 -12.66 34.01
C ASN A 145 5.48 -13.47 32.83
N GLY A 146 6.17 -13.56 31.70
CA GLY A 146 5.69 -14.30 30.53
C GLY A 146 4.77 -13.49 29.59
N GLU A 147 4.61 -12.20 29.85
CA GLU A 147 3.85 -11.28 29.02
C GLU A 147 4.74 -10.13 28.51
N TRP A 148 4.46 -9.63 27.33
CA TRP A 148 5.03 -8.39 26.84
C TRP A 148 4.23 -7.21 27.36
N VAL A 149 4.91 -6.24 28.00
CA VAL A 149 4.34 -4.97 28.43
C VAL A 149 4.80 -3.89 27.48
N ILE A 150 3.86 -3.28 26.74
CA ILE A 150 4.12 -2.36 25.65
C ILE A 150 3.77 -0.94 26.06
N ASN A 151 4.71 -0.01 25.82
CA ASN A 151 4.55 1.42 26.08
C ASN A 151 5.09 2.24 24.92
N GLY A 152 4.31 3.22 24.46
CA GLY A 152 4.71 4.12 23.38
C GLY A 152 3.58 4.64 22.53
N GLN A 153 3.92 5.09 21.33
CA GLN A 153 2.99 5.68 20.40
C GLN A 153 3.37 5.32 18.97
N LYS A 154 2.39 4.97 18.15
CA LYS A 154 2.51 4.86 16.70
C LYS A 154 1.69 5.95 16.01
N THR A 155 2.12 6.37 14.83
CA THR A 155 1.43 7.37 14.02
C THR A 155 1.32 6.93 12.56
N TRP A 156 0.44 7.57 11.81
CA TRP A 156 0.15 7.25 10.40
C TRP A 156 -0.33 5.81 10.20
N THR A 157 -1.00 5.26 11.23
CA THR A 157 -1.55 3.90 11.18
C THR A 157 -2.80 3.89 10.31
N THR A 158 -2.66 3.42 9.07
CA THR A 158 -3.77 3.34 8.12
C THR A 158 -4.85 2.39 8.62
N MET A 159 -6.11 2.83 8.61
CA MET A 159 -7.29 2.07 9.07
C MET A 159 -7.20 1.59 10.52
N GLY A 160 -6.42 2.26 11.37
CA GLY A 160 -6.27 1.87 12.78
C GLY A 160 -7.59 1.89 13.56
N SER A 161 -8.56 2.73 13.18
CA SER A 161 -9.90 2.78 13.79
C SER A 161 -10.82 1.62 13.37
N GLU A 162 -10.50 0.92 12.28
CA GLU A 162 -11.33 -0.16 11.72
C GLU A 162 -10.71 -1.54 11.92
N ALA A 163 -9.41 -1.60 12.23
CA ALA A 163 -8.67 -2.83 12.46
C ALA A 163 -8.97 -3.41 13.85
N ASN A 164 -9.02 -4.73 13.97
CA ASN A 164 -9.10 -5.42 15.25
C ASN A 164 -7.76 -6.01 15.70
N TRP A 165 -6.74 -5.94 14.87
CA TRP A 165 -5.37 -6.33 15.15
C TRP A 165 -4.37 -5.33 14.61
N ILE A 166 -3.24 -5.17 15.32
CA ILE A 166 -2.09 -4.40 14.85
C ILE A 166 -0.83 -5.25 14.92
N PHE A 167 0.01 -5.18 13.89
CA PHE A 167 1.38 -5.71 13.96
C PHE A 167 2.36 -4.58 14.19
N LEU A 168 3.21 -4.75 15.21
CA LEU A 168 4.08 -3.70 15.75
C LEU A 168 5.56 -4.00 15.57
N LEU A 169 6.32 -2.97 15.22
CA LEU A 169 7.75 -2.93 15.54
C LEU A 169 7.94 -2.25 16.89
N VAL A 170 8.61 -2.94 17.81
CA VAL A 170 8.86 -2.48 19.18
C VAL A 170 10.33 -2.59 19.53
N ARG A 171 10.79 -1.72 20.44
CA ARG A 171 12.13 -1.75 21.02
C ARG A 171 12.15 -2.72 22.21
N THR A 172 12.83 -3.85 22.03
CA THR A 172 13.04 -4.86 23.10
C THR A 172 14.40 -4.76 23.75
N GLU A 173 15.36 -4.14 23.05
CA GLU A 173 16.72 -3.95 23.58
C GLU A 173 17.33 -2.66 23.02
N ARG A 174 18.11 -1.96 23.84
CA ARG A 174 18.94 -0.84 23.39
C ARG A 174 20.32 -1.38 22.98
N SER A 175 20.67 -1.19 21.72
CA SER A 175 21.92 -1.65 21.13
C SER A 175 22.69 -0.50 20.47
N ALA A 176 24.00 -0.66 20.31
CA ALA A 176 24.86 0.30 19.60
C ALA A 176 24.42 0.53 18.14
N LYS A 177 23.81 -0.47 17.52
CA LYS A 177 23.17 -0.33 16.19
C LYS A 177 21.66 -0.27 16.40
N ALA A 178 21.04 0.83 16.00
CA ALA A 178 19.60 1.06 16.18
C ALA A 178 18.71 -0.06 15.57
N GLN A 179 19.15 -0.69 14.49
CA GLN A 179 18.45 -1.81 13.84
C GLN A 179 18.42 -3.09 14.70
N HIS A 180 19.36 -3.25 15.63
CA HIS A 180 19.34 -4.35 16.58
C HIS A 180 18.41 -3.99 17.74
N GLY A 181 17.83 -4.99 18.39
CA GLY A 181 16.93 -4.76 19.52
C GLY A 181 15.51 -4.33 19.12
N ILE A 182 15.11 -4.63 17.89
CA ILE A 182 13.73 -4.45 17.40
C ILE A 182 13.08 -5.82 17.25
N SER A 183 11.90 -5.99 17.83
CA SER A 183 11.07 -7.20 17.73
C SER A 183 9.75 -6.90 17.03
N PHE A 184 9.05 -7.95 16.62
CA PHE A 184 7.79 -7.87 15.90
C PHE A 184 6.68 -8.56 16.71
N LEU A 185 5.65 -7.80 17.12
CA LEU A 185 4.55 -8.27 17.95
C LEU A 185 3.22 -8.18 17.24
N LEU A 186 2.32 -9.14 17.53
CA LEU A 186 0.93 -9.15 17.12
C LEU A 186 0.06 -8.76 18.31
N VAL A 187 -0.73 -7.70 18.18
CA VAL A 187 -1.47 -7.13 19.31
C VAL A 187 -2.94 -6.94 18.95
N PRO A 188 -3.90 -7.47 19.76
CA PRO A 188 -5.31 -7.15 19.60
C PRO A 188 -5.57 -5.66 19.88
N MET A 189 -6.35 -4.99 19.04
CA MET A 189 -6.64 -3.55 19.19
C MET A 189 -7.59 -3.24 20.36
N ASP A 190 -8.31 -4.24 20.87
CA ASP A 190 -9.17 -4.16 22.05
C ASP A 190 -8.41 -4.41 23.37
N SER A 191 -7.09 -4.59 23.33
CA SER A 191 -6.28 -4.76 24.54
C SER A 191 -6.39 -3.54 25.47
N PRO A 192 -6.57 -3.75 26.78
CA PRO A 192 -6.57 -2.64 27.74
C PRO A 192 -5.29 -1.80 27.64
N GLY A 193 -5.43 -0.48 27.65
CA GLY A 193 -4.32 0.46 27.52
C GLY A 193 -4.05 0.92 26.09
N ILE A 194 -4.78 0.44 25.08
CA ILE A 194 -4.72 0.97 23.72
C ILE A 194 -5.74 2.12 23.57
N GLU A 195 -5.27 3.24 23.04
CA GLU A 195 -6.10 4.36 22.63
C GLU A 195 -5.82 4.68 21.16
N VAL A 196 -6.88 4.79 20.34
CA VAL A 196 -6.79 5.11 18.91
C VAL A 196 -7.38 6.49 18.68
N ARG A 197 -6.61 7.39 18.06
CA ARG A 197 -7.05 8.75 17.70
C ARG A 197 -6.95 8.94 16.20
N PRO A 198 -8.08 9.17 15.49
CA PRO A 198 -8.07 9.49 14.07
C PRO A 198 -7.29 10.78 13.78
N ILE A 199 -6.51 10.77 12.71
CA ILE A 199 -5.86 11.95 12.14
C ILE A 199 -6.69 12.40 10.94
N LEU A 200 -7.27 13.60 11.02
CA LEU A 200 -7.95 14.18 9.88
C LEU A 200 -6.91 14.66 8.85
N ASN A 201 -7.02 14.18 7.63
CA ASN A 201 -6.21 14.63 6.50
C ASN A 201 -6.82 15.88 5.84
N LEU A 202 -6.22 16.37 4.76
CA LEU A 202 -6.72 17.54 4.01
C LEU A 202 -8.09 17.31 3.35
N GLU A 203 -8.50 16.06 3.15
CA GLU A 203 -9.85 15.70 2.66
C GLU A 203 -10.87 15.61 3.79
N LEU A 204 -10.49 15.97 5.01
CA LEU A 204 -11.29 15.83 6.24
C LEU A 204 -11.70 14.38 6.52
N HIS A 205 -10.88 13.44 6.07
CA HIS A 205 -11.09 12.01 6.24
C HIS A 205 -10.07 11.41 7.21
N GLY A 206 -10.54 10.54 8.12
CA GLY A 206 -9.72 9.91 9.17
C GLY A 206 -9.15 8.56 8.74
N GLU A 207 -8.48 8.49 7.60
CA GLU A 207 -7.84 7.25 7.12
C GLU A 207 -6.70 6.78 8.03
N PHE A 208 -5.98 7.73 8.62
CA PHE A 208 -4.83 7.48 9.49
C PHE A 208 -5.17 7.68 10.95
N CYS A 209 -4.44 6.98 11.82
CA CYS A 209 -4.58 7.11 13.25
C CYS A 209 -3.24 7.29 13.94
N GLU A 210 -3.26 7.93 15.10
CA GLU A 210 -2.31 7.72 16.18
C GLU A 210 -2.80 6.58 17.05
N VAL A 211 -1.89 5.72 17.50
CA VAL A 211 -2.20 4.61 18.41
C VAL A 211 -1.26 4.70 19.60
N PHE A 212 -1.83 4.86 20.79
CA PHE A 212 -1.11 4.96 22.04
C PHE A 212 -1.18 3.64 22.79
N PHE A 213 -0.08 3.27 23.43
CA PHE A 213 0.07 2.07 24.23
C PHE A 213 0.50 2.48 25.63
N ASN A 214 -0.30 2.14 26.64
CA ASN A 214 -0.03 2.41 28.04
C ASN A 214 -0.15 1.12 28.85
N ASP A 215 0.99 0.52 29.20
CA ASP A 215 1.11 -0.77 29.87
C ASP A 215 0.26 -1.89 29.23
N VAL A 216 0.20 -1.90 27.89
CA VAL A 216 -0.53 -2.91 27.13
C VAL A 216 0.15 -4.26 27.28
N ARG A 217 -0.61 -5.25 27.78
CA ARG A 217 -0.11 -6.61 28.03
C ARG A 217 -0.58 -7.59 26.98
N VAL A 218 0.36 -8.33 26.40
CA VAL A 218 0.07 -9.42 25.48
C VAL A 218 0.92 -10.65 25.81
N PRO A 219 0.44 -11.85 25.54
CA PRO A 219 1.18 -13.09 25.82
C PRO A 219 2.53 -13.16 25.09
N TYR A 220 3.46 -13.96 25.60
CA TYR A 220 4.77 -14.17 24.98
C TYR A 220 4.69 -14.62 23.53
N ASP A 221 3.74 -15.48 23.19
CA ASP A 221 3.49 -16.04 21.84
C ASP A 221 2.94 -15.01 20.81
N SER A 222 2.69 -13.77 21.25
CA SER A 222 2.46 -12.63 20.36
C SER A 222 3.71 -12.22 19.58
N LEU A 223 4.90 -12.70 19.96
CA LEU A 223 6.15 -12.48 19.25
C LEU A 223 6.21 -13.32 17.98
N VAL A 224 6.49 -12.69 16.85
CA VAL A 224 6.75 -13.39 15.59
C VAL A 224 8.26 -13.60 15.43
N GLY A 225 8.66 -14.83 15.14
CA GLY A 225 10.08 -15.20 15.03
C GLY A 225 10.80 -15.11 16.37
N GLY A 226 11.99 -14.55 16.38
CA GLY A 226 12.80 -14.38 17.60
C GLY A 226 12.87 -12.95 18.10
N ILE A 227 13.22 -12.80 19.39
CA ILE A 227 13.51 -11.49 19.98
C ILE A 227 14.64 -10.81 19.18
N ASN A 228 14.48 -9.51 18.92
CA ASN A 228 15.42 -8.67 18.16
C ASN A 228 15.54 -9.01 16.65
N GLN A 229 14.61 -9.79 16.09
CA GLN A 229 14.58 -10.13 14.66
C GLN A 229 13.62 -9.27 13.82
N GLY A 230 12.88 -8.35 14.44
CA GLY A 230 11.85 -7.53 13.79
C GLY A 230 12.36 -6.67 12.63
N TRP A 231 13.61 -6.18 12.71
CA TRP A 231 14.20 -5.40 11.63
C TRP A 231 14.36 -6.18 10.31
N SER A 232 14.71 -7.46 10.39
CA SER A 232 14.81 -8.33 9.22
C SER A 232 13.45 -8.57 8.57
N MET A 233 12.40 -8.69 9.40
CA MET A 233 11.01 -8.82 8.95
C MET A 233 10.52 -7.54 8.28
N ALA A 234 10.78 -6.38 8.89
CA ALA A 234 10.45 -5.07 8.31
C ALA A 234 11.08 -4.89 6.92
N LYS A 235 12.36 -5.24 6.76
CA LYS A 235 13.05 -5.16 5.46
C LYS A 235 12.45 -6.11 4.41
N ALA A 236 12.08 -7.31 4.79
CA ALA A 236 11.45 -8.27 3.89
C ALA A 236 10.11 -7.74 3.36
N LEU A 237 9.32 -7.13 4.23
CA LEU A 237 8.01 -6.55 3.90
C LEU A 237 8.14 -5.37 2.93
N LEU A 238 9.03 -4.41 3.23
CA LEU A 238 9.25 -3.22 2.40
C LEU A 238 9.85 -3.53 1.01
N GLY A 239 10.40 -4.73 0.80
CA GLY A 239 10.97 -5.15 -0.49
C GLY A 239 9.92 -5.45 -1.56
N PHE A 240 8.79 -6.03 -1.18
CA PHE A 240 7.72 -6.43 -2.10
C PHE A 240 6.86 -5.26 -2.58
N GLU A 241 6.73 -4.19 -1.79
CA GLU A 241 5.86 -3.07 -2.09
C GLU A 241 6.35 -2.17 -3.24
N ARG A 242 7.65 -2.19 -3.55
CA ARG A 242 8.26 -1.16 -4.42
C ARG A 242 7.70 -1.13 -5.84
N ILE A 243 7.43 -2.27 -6.45
CA ILE A 243 6.87 -2.29 -7.81
C ILE A 243 5.41 -1.81 -7.82
N PHE A 244 4.64 -2.14 -6.78
CA PHE A 244 3.26 -1.71 -6.63
C PHE A 244 3.16 -0.19 -6.41
N LEU A 245 4.03 0.37 -5.56
CA LEU A 245 4.12 1.81 -5.33
C LEU A 245 4.60 2.58 -6.57
N GLY A 246 5.29 1.91 -7.48
CA GLY A 246 5.76 2.45 -8.75
C GLY A 246 4.82 2.24 -9.93
N SER A 247 3.60 1.70 -9.72
CA SER A 247 2.63 1.50 -10.79
C SER A 247 2.23 2.82 -11.46
N PRO A 248 2.15 2.90 -12.80
CA PRO A 248 1.77 4.11 -13.51
C PRO A 248 0.28 4.48 -13.39
N LYS A 249 -0.52 3.69 -12.66
CA LYS A 249 -1.97 3.80 -12.57
C LYS A 249 -2.44 5.18 -12.11
N GLN A 250 -1.97 5.67 -10.96
CA GLN A 250 -2.41 6.96 -10.42
C GLN A 250 -2.14 8.09 -11.39
N SER A 251 -0.94 8.11 -12.00
CA SER A 251 -0.58 9.10 -13.02
C SER A 251 -1.45 8.95 -14.29
N THR A 252 -1.77 7.72 -14.69
CA THR A 252 -2.66 7.45 -15.84
C THR A 252 -4.06 8.02 -15.58
N PHE A 253 -4.66 7.73 -14.43
CA PHE A 253 -5.97 8.25 -14.08
C PHE A 253 -5.98 9.76 -13.91
N ALA A 254 -4.96 10.32 -13.29
CA ALA A 254 -4.87 11.78 -13.15
C ALA A 254 -4.79 12.46 -14.52
N LEU A 255 -4.02 11.91 -15.47
CA LEU A 255 -3.91 12.46 -16.82
C LEU A 255 -5.22 12.33 -17.60
N GLN A 256 -5.95 11.23 -17.48
CA GLN A 256 -7.28 11.04 -18.09
C GLN A 256 -8.30 12.06 -17.53
N ARG A 257 -8.26 12.30 -16.23
CA ARG A 257 -9.13 13.31 -15.59
C ARG A 257 -8.76 14.73 -16.01
N LEU A 258 -7.46 15.02 -16.12
CA LEU A 258 -6.99 16.30 -16.69
C LEU A 258 -7.46 16.47 -18.13
N GLU A 259 -7.43 15.43 -18.95
CA GLU A 259 -7.94 15.45 -20.33
C GLU A 259 -9.45 15.77 -20.37
N ARG A 260 -10.24 15.13 -19.49
CA ARG A 260 -11.68 15.41 -19.37
C ARG A 260 -11.95 16.85 -18.93
N LEU A 261 -11.22 17.32 -17.92
CA LEU A 261 -11.31 18.70 -17.45
C LEU A 261 -10.98 19.68 -18.58
N ALA A 262 -9.92 19.43 -19.33
CA ALA A 262 -9.54 20.25 -20.46
C ALA A 262 -10.59 20.29 -21.57
N ARG A 263 -11.27 19.19 -21.84
CA ARG A 263 -12.42 19.14 -22.77
C ARG A 263 -13.59 19.97 -22.27
N HIS A 264 -13.92 19.86 -21.00
CA HIS A 264 -15.00 20.62 -20.36
C HIS A 264 -14.72 22.13 -20.42
N LEU A 265 -13.48 22.54 -20.18
CA LEU A 265 -13.05 23.94 -20.17
C LEU A 265 -12.66 24.48 -21.57
N GLY A 266 -12.68 23.65 -22.62
CA GLY A 266 -12.32 24.07 -24.00
C GLY A 266 -10.84 24.40 -24.20
N LEU A 267 -9.93 23.83 -23.40
CA LEU A 267 -8.51 24.21 -23.37
C LEU A 267 -7.68 23.66 -24.53
N TRP A 268 -8.25 22.80 -25.38
CA TRP A 268 -7.53 22.23 -26.54
C TRP A 268 -7.17 23.25 -27.62
N HIS A 269 -7.69 24.47 -27.51
CA HIS A 269 -7.33 25.60 -28.38
C HIS A 269 -6.19 26.47 -27.80
N ASP A 270 -5.79 26.23 -26.53
CA ASP A 270 -4.67 26.92 -25.93
C ASP A 270 -3.35 26.17 -26.18
N PRO A 271 -2.44 26.75 -27.00
CA PRO A 271 -1.17 26.10 -27.34
C PRO A 271 -0.27 25.88 -26.10
N LEU A 272 -0.38 26.70 -25.06
CA LEU A 272 0.41 26.54 -23.83
C LEU A 272 -0.07 25.31 -23.06
N PHE A 273 -1.39 25.14 -22.89
CA PHE A 273 -1.96 23.94 -22.27
C PHE A 273 -1.58 22.70 -23.05
N VAL A 274 -1.81 22.68 -24.38
CA VAL A 274 -1.50 21.53 -25.25
C VAL A 274 -0.04 21.10 -25.13
N ARG A 275 0.90 22.04 -25.10
CA ARG A 275 2.32 21.74 -24.93
C ARG A 275 2.62 21.10 -23.56
N ARG A 276 2.03 21.62 -22.49
CA ARG A 276 2.22 21.09 -21.13
C ARG A 276 1.59 19.70 -20.98
N PHE A 277 0.40 19.52 -21.50
CA PHE A 277 -0.27 18.23 -21.52
C PHE A 277 0.53 17.17 -22.28
N ALA A 278 1.03 17.52 -23.49
CA ALA A 278 1.86 16.64 -24.29
C ALA A 278 3.15 16.22 -23.55
N ALA A 279 3.81 17.14 -22.84
CA ALA A 279 4.99 16.82 -22.05
C ALA A 279 4.68 15.81 -20.93
N LEU A 280 3.58 15.99 -20.20
CA LEU A 280 3.15 15.04 -19.16
C LEU A 280 2.76 13.67 -19.76
N SER A 281 2.13 13.66 -20.94
CA SER A 281 1.80 12.40 -21.66
C SER A 281 3.06 11.64 -22.05
N MET A 282 4.08 12.33 -22.58
CA MET A 282 5.37 11.71 -22.93
C MET A 282 6.10 11.16 -21.69
N ASP A 283 6.05 11.88 -20.57
CA ASP A 283 6.63 11.41 -19.31
C ASP A 283 5.87 10.17 -18.79
N LEU A 284 4.55 10.15 -18.92
CA LEU A 284 3.75 8.96 -18.55
C LEU A 284 4.09 7.74 -19.43
N ASP A 285 4.24 7.93 -20.74
CA ASP A 285 4.64 6.86 -21.64
C ASP A 285 6.05 6.35 -21.33
N SER A 286 6.96 7.25 -20.98
CA SER A 286 8.32 6.89 -20.52
C SER A 286 8.28 6.10 -19.21
N HIS A 287 7.40 6.49 -18.28
CA HIS A 287 7.20 5.77 -17.03
C HIS A 287 6.61 4.37 -17.26
N LYS A 288 5.58 4.26 -18.13
CA LYS A 288 4.99 2.97 -18.53
C LYS A 288 6.04 2.04 -19.16
N ALA A 289 6.87 2.56 -20.05
CA ALA A 289 7.94 1.79 -20.67
C ALA A 289 8.98 1.31 -19.64
N LEU A 290 9.34 2.16 -18.68
CA LEU A 290 10.25 1.78 -17.59
C LEU A 290 9.60 0.71 -16.67
N TYR A 291 8.34 0.89 -16.30
CA TYR A 291 7.58 -0.07 -15.49
C TYR A 291 7.52 -1.44 -16.18
N GLU A 292 7.21 -1.47 -17.46
CA GLU A 292 7.12 -2.70 -18.25
C GLU A 292 8.44 -3.49 -18.28
N ARG A 293 9.59 -2.82 -18.32
CA ARG A 293 10.90 -3.48 -18.22
C ARG A 293 11.09 -4.21 -16.88
N PHE A 294 10.61 -3.65 -15.77
CA PHE A 294 10.64 -4.33 -14.47
C PHE A 294 9.61 -5.44 -14.38
N ALA A 295 8.41 -5.22 -14.93
CA ALA A 295 7.35 -6.21 -15.02
C ALA A 295 7.80 -7.46 -15.81
N GLU A 296 8.49 -7.25 -16.94
CA GLU A 296 9.04 -8.34 -17.76
C GLU A 296 10.08 -9.18 -17.00
N ARG A 297 10.93 -8.54 -16.19
CA ARG A 297 11.89 -9.26 -15.32
C ARG A 297 11.15 -10.15 -14.31
N LEU A 298 10.08 -9.64 -13.68
CA LEU A 298 9.27 -10.44 -12.76
C LEU A 298 8.57 -11.60 -13.48
N ARG A 299 8.05 -11.39 -14.69
CA ARG A 299 7.44 -12.48 -15.50
C ARG A 299 8.43 -13.59 -15.83
N ARG A 300 9.73 -13.26 -15.96
CA ARG A 300 10.82 -14.25 -16.11
C ARG A 300 11.26 -14.91 -14.80
N GLY A 301 10.64 -14.56 -13.67
CA GLY A 301 10.99 -15.08 -12.35
C GLY A 301 12.26 -14.44 -11.75
N GLU A 302 12.72 -13.30 -12.30
CA GLU A 302 13.86 -12.57 -11.76
C GLU A 302 13.46 -11.76 -10.54
N SER A 303 14.36 -11.65 -9.56
CA SER A 303 14.17 -10.71 -8.45
C SER A 303 14.53 -9.29 -8.88
N LEU A 304 13.80 -8.30 -8.35
CA LEU A 304 14.09 -6.89 -8.58
C LEU A 304 15.11 -6.39 -7.55
N GLY A 305 16.11 -5.68 -8.02
CA GLY A 305 17.10 -5.01 -7.19
C GLY A 305 16.66 -3.62 -6.69
N PRO A 306 17.59 -2.89 -6.05
CA PRO A 306 17.32 -1.56 -5.52
C PRO A 306 16.96 -0.53 -6.61
N GLU A 307 17.29 -0.79 -7.87
CA GLU A 307 16.97 0.08 -9.02
C GLU A 307 15.46 0.26 -9.24
N VAL A 308 14.62 -0.65 -8.73
CA VAL A 308 13.15 -0.49 -8.77
C VAL A 308 12.65 0.76 -8.06
N SER A 309 13.47 1.34 -7.16
CA SER A 309 13.20 2.63 -6.50
C SER A 309 12.98 3.79 -7.48
N MET A 310 13.50 3.69 -8.72
CA MET A 310 13.24 4.68 -9.78
C MET A 310 11.76 4.81 -10.10
N LEU A 311 11.02 3.70 -10.10
CA LEU A 311 9.59 3.69 -10.42
C LEU A 311 8.78 4.54 -9.45
N LYS A 312 9.03 4.37 -8.14
CA LYS A 312 8.32 5.13 -7.09
C LYS A 312 8.59 6.62 -7.18
N ILE A 313 9.83 7.01 -7.44
CA ILE A 313 10.20 8.42 -7.61
C ILE A 313 9.46 8.98 -8.83
N PHE A 314 9.55 8.31 -9.98
CA PHE A 314 8.94 8.77 -11.22
C PHE A 314 7.41 8.89 -11.08
N GLN A 315 6.78 7.83 -10.57
CA GLN A 315 5.33 7.79 -10.37
C GLN A 315 4.85 8.96 -9.51
N SER A 316 5.43 9.14 -8.33
CA SER A 316 4.95 10.13 -7.37
C SER A 316 5.18 11.57 -7.83
N GLU A 317 6.31 11.88 -8.48
CA GLU A 317 6.60 13.21 -9.00
C GLU A 317 5.78 13.54 -10.26
N LEU A 318 5.54 12.55 -11.12
CA LEU A 318 4.67 12.73 -12.28
C LEU A 318 3.21 12.95 -11.85
N PHE A 319 2.72 12.18 -10.88
CA PHE A 319 1.38 12.33 -10.35
C PHE A 319 1.15 13.72 -9.75
N GLN A 320 2.13 14.24 -9.01
CA GLN A 320 2.07 15.61 -8.48
C GLN A 320 2.01 16.64 -9.60
N ARG A 321 2.88 16.57 -10.61
CA ARG A 321 2.89 17.52 -11.73
C ARG A 321 1.60 17.50 -12.55
N ILE A 322 1.00 16.33 -12.76
CA ILE A 322 -0.30 16.21 -13.44
C ILE A 322 -1.39 16.88 -12.61
N SER A 323 -1.43 16.60 -11.30
CA SER A 323 -2.44 17.16 -10.40
C SER A 323 -2.31 18.67 -10.22
N GLU A 324 -1.08 19.20 -10.23
CA GLU A 324 -0.79 20.64 -10.19
C GLU A 324 -1.33 21.35 -11.44
N LEU A 325 -1.11 20.78 -12.62
CA LEU A 325 -1.69 21.34 -13.84
C LEU A 325 -3.22 21.30 -13.79
N GLY A 326 -3.81 20.22 -13.27
CA GLY A 326 -5.26 20.10 -13.11
C GLY A 326 -5.84 21.18 -12.19
N LEU A 327 -5.16 21.44 -11.07
CA LEU A 327 -5.56 22.49 -10.13
C LEU A 327 -5.46 23.89 -10.73
N GLU A 328 -4.35 24.16 -11.46
CA GLU A 328 -4.11 25.44 -12.12
C GLU A 328 -5.18 25.75 -13.17
N VAL A 329 -5.53 24.79 -14.03
CA VAL A 329 -6.50 25.01 -15.11
C VAL A 329 -7.95 25.04 -14.60
N ALA A 330 -8.23 24.49 -13.43
CA ALA A 330 -9.54 24.60 -12.77
C ALA A 330 -9.81 26.05 -12.27
N GLY A 331 -8.78 26.92 -12.16
CA GLY A 331 -8.92 28.31 -11.81
C GLY A 331 -9.61 28.54 -10.46
N GLU A 332 -10.68 29.31 -10.44
CA GLU A 332 -11.41 29.65 -9.19
C GLU A 332 -12.07 28.42 -8.54
N ASP A 333 -12.43 27.41 -9.35
CA ASP A 333 -13.05 26.17 -8.85
C ASP A 333 -12.04 25.19 -8.26
N SER A 334 -10.74 25.50 -8.34
CA SER A 334 -9.66 24.66 -7.79
C SER A 334 -9.74 24.43 -6.27
N ALA A 335 -10.41 25.32 -5.53
CA ALA A 335 -10.59 25.21 -4.08
C ALA A 335 -11.78 24.32 -3.66
N LEU A 336 -12.58 23.85 -4.60
CA LEU A 336 -13.77 23.04 -4.30
C LEU A 336 -13.36 21.60 -3.95
N LEU A 337 -13.76 21.13 -2.77
CA LEU A 337 -13.64 19.74 -2.36
C LEU A 337 -14.74 18.84 -2.94
N GLN A 338 -15.67 19.42 -3.69
CA GLN A 338 -16.72 18.70 -4.40
C GLN A 338 -16.35 18.54 -5.87
N PRO A 339 -16.92 17.54 -6.56
CA PRO A 339 -16.72 17.38 -7.97
C PRO A 339 -17.08 18.64 -8.76
N PHE A 340 -16.27 18.91 -9.76
CA PHE A 340 -16.46 20.02 -10.70
C PHE A 340 -17.62 19.70 -11.65
N ALA A 341 -18.55 20.63 -11.81
CA ALA A 341 -19.77 20.42 -12.57
C ALA A 341 -20.58 19.19 -12.09
N GLU A 342 -21.37 18.57 -12.97
CA GLU A 342 -22.16 17.36 -12.64
C GLU A 342 -21.34 16.04 -12.82
N ASP A 343 -20.05 16.14 -13.08
CA ASP A 343 -19.16 14.98 -13.32
C ASP A 343 -18.36 14.61 -12.08
N PRO A 344 -18.69 13.51 -11.39
CA PRO A 344 -18.02 13.11 -10.16
C PRO A 344 -16.52 12.75 -10.35
N GLU A 345 -16.07 12.56 -11.58
CA GLU A 345 -14.65 12.31 -11.86
C GLU A 345 -13.84 13.60 -12.06
N LEU A 346 -14.48 14.75 -12.20
CA LEU A 346 -13.84 16.06 -12.26
C LEU A 346 -13.66 16.64 -10.85
N HIS A 347 -12.62 16.18 -10.17
CA HIS A 347 -12.30 16.58 -8.79
C HIS A 347 -10.82 17.00 -8.67
N PRO A 348 -10.40 18.14 -9.28
CA PRO A 348 -9.00 18.54 -9.31
C PRO A 348 -8.39 18.75 -7.93
N ALA A 349 -9.11 19.33 -6.97
CA ALA A 349 -8.63 19.51 -5.60
C ALA A 349 -8.36 18.17 -4.90
N GLY A 350 -9.25 17.19 -5.02
CA GLY A 350 -9.06 15.86 -4.43
C GLY A 350 -7.85 15.15 -5.02
N ILE A 351 -7.70 15.15 -6.35
CA ILE A 351 -6.54 14.55 -7.02
C ILE A 351 -5.23 15.22 -6.58
N PHE A 352 -5.23 16.56 -6.42
CA PHE A 352 -4.07 17.29 -5.91
C PHE A 352 -3.73 16.87 -4.48
N ILE A 353 -4.72 16.81 -3.57
CA ILE A 353 -4.52 16.42 -2.18
C ILE A 353 -4.01 14.96 -2.11
N GLU A 354 -4.63 14.03 -2.85
CA GLU A 354 -4.23 12.63 -2.92
C GLU A 354 -2.79 12.46 -3.42
N SER A 355 -2.31 13.34 -4.29
CA SER A 355 -0.95 13.27 -4.82
C SER A 355 0.13 13.66 -3.79
N ARG A 356 -0.18 14.52 -2.81
CA ARG A 356 0.84 15.09 -1.89
C ARG A 356 1.58 14.06 -1.04
N PRO A 357 0.94 13.06 -0.41
CA PRO A 357 1.63 12.09 0.41
C PRO A 357 2.43 11.05 -0.39
N THR A 358 2.25 10.95 -1.70
CA THR A 358 2.89 9.91 -2.53
C THR A 358 4.41 10.01 -2.58
N THR A 359 4.98 11.20 -2.41
CA THR A 359 6.45 11.40 -2.31
C THR A 359 6.99 11.10 -0.92
N ILE A 360 6.10 10.87 0.08
CA ILE A 360 6.45 10.71 1.50
C ILE A 360 6.34 9.26 1.94
N TYR A 361 5.17 8.61 1.76
CA TYR A 361 4.95 7.25 2.22
C TYR A 361 5.73 6.21 1.41
N GLY A 362 5.83 4.99 1.95
CA GLY A 362 6.54 3.89 1.27
C GLY A 362 8.06 4.13 1.12
N GLY A 363 8.63 4.93 2.03
CA GLY A 363 9.96 5.52 1.94
C GLY A 363 9.96 6.78 1.07
N SER A 364 10.32 7.91 1.68
CA SER A 364 10.30 9.20 0.96
C SER A 364 11.17 9.17 -0.30
N ASN A 365 10.91 10.08 -1.24
CA ASN A 365 11.69 10.15 -2.48
C ASN A 365 13.18 10.39 -2.20
N GLU A 366 13.53 11.08 -1.09
CA GLU A 366 14.91 11.24 -0.62
C GLU A 366 15.51 9.89 -0.19
N ILE A 367 14.74 9.07 0.54
CA ILE A 367 15.18 7.70 0.91
C ILE A 367 15.35 6.83 -0.34
N GLN A 368 14.43 6.91 -1.31
CA GLN A 368 14.55 6.17 -2.57
C GLN A 368 15.80 6.60 -3.35
N ARG A 369 16.09 7.92 -3.41
CA ARG A 369 17.31 8.46 -4.02
C ARG A 369 18.57 8.00 -3.27
N ASN A 370 18.55 7.96 -1.94
CA ASN A 370 19.66 7.43 -1.14
C ASN A 370 19.92 5.94 -1.42
N ILE A 371 18.86 5.16 -1.61
CA ILE A 371 18.98 3.74 -2.00
C ILE A 371 19.65 3.63 -3.37
N LEU A 372 19.22 4.40 -4.35
CA LEU A 372 19.82 4.42 -5.69
C LEU A 372 21.29 4.87 -5.63
N ALA A 373 21.58 5.95 -4.92
CA ALA A 373 22.94 6.48 -4.79
C ALA A 373 23.89 5.43 -4.20
N LYS A 374 23.51 4.79 -3.10
CA LYS A 374 24.36 3.84 -2.39
C LYS A 374 24.42 2.47 -3.06
N SER A 375 23.26 1.91 -3.44
CA SER A 375 23.18 0.50 -3.82
C SER A 375 23.24 0.28 -5.34
N VAL A 376 22.99 1.31 -6.15
CA VAL A 376 23.07 1.21 -7.63
C VAL A 376 24.31 1.94 -8.15
N LEU A 377 24.54 3.18 -7.67
CA LEU A 377 25.64 4.00 -8.17
C LEU A 377 26.95 3.86 -7.37
N GLY A 378 26.92 3.19 -6.21
CA GLY A 378 28.10 2.98 -5.36
C GLY A 378 28.64 4.26 -4.72
N LEU A 379 27.82 5.32 -4.63
CA LEU A 379 28.23 6.58 -4.03
C LEU A 379 28.28 6.46 -2.51
N SER A 380 29.34 6.97 -1.90
CA SER A 380 29.46 7.11 -0.45
C SER A 380 28.48 8.19 0.03
N GLY A 381 27.64 7.86 1.04
CA GLY A 381 26.76 8.83 1.69
C GLY A 381 27.43 9.48 2.88
#